data_7130847b58d73e186fde78ecc9cea348
#
_entry.id   7130847b58d73e186fde78ecc9cea348
#
_cell.length_a   1.000
_cell.length_b   1.000
_cell.length_c   1.000
_cell.angle_alpha   90.00
_cell.angle_beta   90.00
_cell.angle_gamma   90.00
#
_symmetry.space_group_name_H-M   'P 1'
#
loop_
_entity.id
_entity.type
_entity.pdbx_description
1 polymer ?
#
loop_
_entity_poly.entity_id
_entity_poly.type
_entity_poly.pdbx_seq_one_letter_code
_entity_poly.pdbx_strand_id
1 'polypeptide(L)'
;MTAADVIVAGAGPAGAATAILLAEHGLTVTLLDRARFPRPKICGEYLSPEAPRVLDRLGVLKAVDDRGVPLAGMTITAPDGTKVAGA
;
A
#
# COMPACT_ATOMS: atom_id res chain seq x y z
N MET A 1 -4.80 30.18 10.33
CA MET A 1 -4.59 29.15 9.31
C MET A 1 -3.24 28.49 9.58
N THR A 2 -3.20 27.19 9.64
CA THR A 2 -1.97 26.44 9.87
C THR A 2 -1.40 26.00 8.52
N ALA A 3 -0.14 26.39 8.26
CA ALA A 3 0.57 25.91 7.09
C ALA A 3 0.98 24.45 7.29
N ALA A 4 0.94 23.66 6.24
CA ALA A 4 1.43 22.29 6.28
C ALA A 4 2.97 22.28 6.25
N ASP A 5 3.57 21.37 7.02
CA ASP A 5 5.00 21.11 6.94
C ASP A 5 5.34 20.33 5.68
N VAL A 6 4.43 19.43 5.28
CA VAL A 6 4.60 18.54 4.13
C VAL A 6 3.28 18.43 3.35
N ILE A 7 3.39 18.45 2.04
CA ILE A 7 2.29 18.14 1.15
C ILE A 7 2.62 16.83 0.45
N VAL A 8 1.72 15.84 0.57
CA VAL A 8 1.83 14.56 -0.13
C VAL A 8 0.82 14.56 -1.27
N ALA A 9 1.29 14.49 -2.50
CA ALA A 9 0.46 14.46 -3.68
C ALA A 9 0.25 13.00 -4.12
N GLY A 10 -0.99 12.54 -4.02
CA GLY A 10 -1.37 11.17 -4.29
C GLY A 10 -1.67 10.40 -3.02
N ALA A 11 -2.94 10.02 -2.83
CA ALA A 11 -3.43 9.30 -1.65
C ALA A 11 -3.62 7.80 -1.92
N GLY A 12 -2.81 7.24 -2.81
CA GLY A 12 -2.71 5.79 -2.97
C GLY A 12 -1.99 5.17 -1.76
N PRO A 13 -1.74 3.85 -1.78
CA PRO A 13 -1.11 3.17 -0.63
C PRO A 13 0.21 3.80 -0.19
N ALA A 14 1.09 4.14 -1.13
CA ALA A 14 2.38 4.74 -0.81
C ALA A 14 2.24 6.15 -0.21
N GLY A 15 1.42 6.99 -0.82
CA GLY A 15 1.17 8.35 -0.32
C GLY A 15 0.48 8.35 1.02
N ALA A 16 -0.53 7.51 1.20
CA ALA A 16 -1.24 7.38 2.46
C ALA A 16 -0.30 6.87 3.58
N ALA A 17 0.51 5.86 3.31
CA ALA A 17 1.48 5.34 4.27
C ALA A 17 2.50 6.42 4.67
N THR A 18 3.02 7.15 3.68
CA THR A 18 3.97 8.26 3.92
C THR A 18 3.34 9.33 4.81
N ALA A 19 2.10 9.73 4.50
CA ALA A 19 1.38 10.75 5.27
C ALA A 19 1.17 10.32 6.72
N ILE A 20 0.78 9.07 6.96
CA ILE A 20 0.58 8.54 8.30
C ILE A 20 1.88 8.58 9.09
N LEU A 21 2.98 8.08 8.52
CA LEU A 21 4.27 8.03 9.20
C LEU A 21 4.81 9.43 9.50
N LEU A 22 4.66 10.37 8.59
CA LEU A 22 5.06 11.76 8.81
C LEU A 22 4.23 12.40 9.94
N ALA A 23 2.93 12.17 9.95
CA ALA A 23 2.05 12.68 10.99
C ALA A 23 2.40 12.11 12.36
N GLU A 24 2.78 10.84 12.44
CA GLU A 24 3.24 10.22 13.67
C GLU A 24 4.52 10.86 14.22
N HIS A 25 5.33 11.46 13.36
CA HIS A 25 6.53 12.21 13.75
C HIS A 25 6.24 13.67 14.12
N GLY A 26 4.98 14.04 14.24
CA GLY A 26 4.58 15.37 14.68
C GLY A 26 4.51 16.42 13.57
N LEU A 27 4.64 16.01 12.32
CA LEU A 27 4.53 16.94 11.19
C LEU A 27 3.07 17.18 10.82
N THR A 28 2.77 18.40 10.39
CA THR A 28 1.47 18.73 9.81
C THR A 28 1.49 18.37 8.35
N VAL A 29 0.66 17.39 7.96
CA VAL A 29 0.64 16.83 6.61
C VAL A 29 -0.66 17.15 5.90
N THR A 30 -0.57 17.65 4.68
CA THR A 30 -1.72 17.76 3.77
C THR A 30 -1.59 16.66 2.72
N LEU A 31 -2.60 15.81 2.65
CA LEU A 31 -2.68 14.71 1.69
C LEU A 31 -3.68 15.07 0.60
N LEU A 32 -3.21 15.11 -0.64
CA LEU A 32 -4.02 15.51 -1.78
C LEU A 32 -4.16 14.36 -2.78
N ASP A 33 -5.34 14.24 -3.36
CA ASP A 33 -5.56 13.35 -4.50
C ASP A 33 -6.54 14.02 -5.48
N ARG A 34 -6.31 13.82 -6.77
CA ARG A 34 -7.18 14.36 -7.81
C ARG A 34 -8.51 13.61 -7.94
N ALA A 35 -8.58 12.40 -7.40
CA ALA A 35 -9.74 11.54 -7.51
C ALA A 35 -10.57 11.58 -6.22
N ARG A 36 -11.85 11.25 -6.34
CA ARG A 36 -12.73 10.95 -5.20
C ARG A 36 -12.62 9.48 -4.86
N PHE A 37 -12.49 9.18 -3.59
CA PHE A 37 -12.43 7.80 -3.12
C PHE A 37 -13.82 7.26 -2.79
N PRO A 38 -14.09 5.98 -3.00
CA PRO A 38 -13.18 4.98 -3.56
C PRO A 38 -12.95 5.19 -5.06
N ARG A 39 -11.77 4.84 -5.52
CA ARG A 39 -11.40 5.05 -6.91
C ARG A 39 -10.67 3.84 -7.47
N PRO A 40 -10.81 3.54 -8.79
CA PRO A 40 -10.03 2.50 -9.42
C PRO A 40 -8.56 2.91 -9.53
N LYS A 41 -7.68 1.92 -9.47
CA LYS A 41 -6.24 2.11 -9.61
C LYS A 41 -5.70 0.96 -10.45
N ILE A 42 -4.86 1.29 -11.42
CA ILE A 42 -4.16 0.26 -12.20
C ILE A 42 -3.16 -0.43 -11.25
N CYS A 43 -3.43 -1.70 -10.97
CA CYS A 43 -2.67 -2.47 -9.99
C CYS A 43 -2.89 -3.96 -10.26
N GLY A 44 -1.90 -4.80 -9.92
CA GLY A 44 -2.05 -6.24 -9.96
C GLY A 44 -2.91 -6.81 -8.83
N GLU A 45 -3.42 -5.96 -7.95
CA GLU A 45 -4.23 -6.34 -6.78
C GLU A 45 -3.49 -7.35 -5.88
N TYR A 46 -2.18 -7.19 -5.79
CA TYR A 46 -1.28 -8.07 -5.06
C TYR A 46 -0.45 -7.28 -4.06
N LEU A 47 -0.31 -7.83 -2.86
CA LEU A 47 0.58 -7.33 -1.83
C LEU A 47 1.71 -8.34 -1.61
N SER A 48 2.95 -7.86 -1.71
CA SER A 48 4.13 -8.70 -1.50
C SER A 48 4.25 -9.14 -0.04
N PRO A 49 5.06 -10.17 0.26
CA PRO A 49 5.28 -10.63 1.64
C PRO A 49 5.82 -9.57 2.60
N GLU A 50 6.45 -8.51 2.09
CA GLU A 50 6.94 -7.40 2.93
C GLU A 50 5.82 -6.42 3.31
N ALA A 51 4.74 -6.35 2.54
CA ALA A 51 3.66 -5.42 2.80
C ALA A 51 3.00 -5.59 4.18
N PRO A 52 2.76 -6.81 4.69
CA PRO A 52 2.18 -6.99 6.02
C PRO A 52 2.95 -6.29 7.13
N ARG A 53 4.26 -6.23 7.07
CA ARG A 53 5.07 -5.52 8.08
C ARG A 53 4.71 -4.03 8.12
N VAL A 54 4.61 -3.41 6.95
CA VAL A 54 4.27 -2.00 6.85
C VAL A 54 2.82 -1.77 7.29
N LEU A 55 1.90 -2.62 6.84
CA LEU A 55 0.48 -2.53 7.20
C LEU A 55 0.27 -2.68 8.70
N ASP A 56 1.00 -3.60 9.32
CA ASP A 56 0.96 -3.78 10.77
C ASP A 56 1.50 -2.54 11.50
N ARG A 57 2.61 -2.01 11.04
CA ARG A 57 3.20 -0.77 11.57
C ARG A 57 2.21 0.40 11.49
N LEU A 58 1.40 0.45 10.42
CA LEU A 58 0.38 1.49 10.23
C LEU A 58 -0.92 1.20 10.99
N GLY A 59 -1.07 0.00 11.58
CA GLY A 59 -2.27 -0.38 12.32
C GLY A 59 -3.45 -0.79 11.44
N VAL A 60 -3.23 -1.14 10.19
CA VAL A 60 -4.30 -1.49 9.24
C VAL A 60 -4.23 -2.92 8.72
N LEU A 61 -3.29 -3.73 9.20
CA LEU A 61 -3.10 -5.10 8.70
C LEU A 61 -4.35 -5.95 8.85
N LYS A 62 -5.02 -5.89 10.00
CA LYS A 62 -6.23 -6.68 10.23
C LYS A 62 -7.34 -6.32 9.24
N ALA A 63 -7.54 -5.05 8.96
CA ALA A 63 -8.56 -4.61 8.03
C ALA A 63 -8.27 -5.10 6.60
N VAL A 64 -6.99 -5.17 6.22
CA VAL A 64 -6.57 -5.70 4.92
C VAL A 64 -6.74 -7.21 4.88
N ASP A 65 -6.32 -7.94 5.91
CA ASP A 65 -6.45 -9.39 5.97
C ASP A 65 -7.91 -9.84 5.93
N ASP A 66 -8.81 -9.10 6.57
CA ASP A 66 -10.24 -9.43 6.58
C ASP A 66 -10.87 -9.35 5.18
N ARG A 67 -10.25 -8.63 4.25
CA ARG A 67 -10.75 -8.44 2.88
C ARG A 67 -9.90 -9.12 1.83
N GLY A 68 -8.71 -9.55 2.17
CA GLY A 68 -7.77 -10.16 1.26
C GLY A 68 -7.89 -11.67 1.22
N VAL A 69 -7.31 -12.24 0.17
CA VAL A 69 -7.17 -13.69 0.03
C VAL A 69 -5.68 -14.02 0.18
N PRO A 70 -5.29 -14.81 1.18
CA PRO A 70 -3.89 -15.20 1.34
C PRO A 70 -3.45 -16.12 0.21
N LEU A 71 -2.23 -15.91 -0.27
CA LEU A 71 -1.62 -16.74 -1.30
C LEU A 71 -0.54 -17.60 -0.67
N ALA A 72 -0.49 -18.87 -1.05
CA ALA A 72 0.48 -19.83 -0.51
C ALA A 72 1.85 -19.70 -1.18
N GLY A 73 1.90 -19.13 -2.37
CA GLY A 73 3.14 -18.97 -3.11
C GLY A 73 2.91 -18.43 -4.51
N MET A 74 3.97 -18.41 -5.29
CA MET A 74 3.94 -17.89 -6.64
C MET A 74 4.70 -18.83 -7.58
N THR A 75 4.18 -19.02 -8.78
CA THR A 75 4.87 -19.72 -9.86
C THR A 75 5.05 -18.77 -11.03
N ILE A 76 6.28 -18.65 -11.50
CA ILE A 76 6.61 -17.88 -12.69
C ILE A 76 6.91 -18.87 -13.80
N THR A 77 6.25 -18.73 -14.94
CA THR A 77 6.39 -19.61 -16.10
C THR A 77 6.96 -18.81 -17.27
N ALA A 78 8.00 -19.33 -17.90
CA ALA A 78 8.53 -18.77 -19.13
C ALA A 78 7.78 -19.35 -20.35
N PRO A 79 7.86 -18.70 -21.53
CA PRO A 79 7.18 -19.18 -22.73
C PRO A 79 7.58 -20.60 -23.18
N ASP A 80 8.79 -21.05 -22.83
CA ASP A 80 9.30 -22.38 -23.14
C ASP A 80 8.78 -23.47 -22.19
N GLY A 81 7.99 -23.09 -21.19
CA GLY A 81 7.45 -24.01 -20.19
C GLY A 81 8.29 -24.12 -18.92
N THR A 82 9.44 -23.45 -18.86
CA THR A 82 10.24 -23.41 -17.63
C THR A 82 9.46 -22.75 -16.51
N LYS A 83 9.52 -23.34 -15.32
CA LYS A 83 8.81 -22.82 -14.13
C LYS A 83 9.76 -22.60 -12.98
N VAL A 84 9.52 -21.51 -12.26
CA VAL A 84 10.14 -21.22 -10.96
C VAL A 84 9.03 -21.02 -9.96
N ALA A 85 9.05 -21.76 -8.87
CA ALA A 85 8.05 -21.66 -7.83
C ALA A 85 8.69 -21.28 -6.50
N GLY A 86 7.98 -20.46 -5.72
CA GLY A 86 8.39 -20.04 -4.39
C GLY A 86 7.18 -19.96 -3.47
N ALA A 87 7.45 -20.11 -2.20
CA ALA A 87 6.43 -19.96 -1.16
C ALA A 87 6.72 -18.74 -0.29
#